data_241dbfbf501cd89031e798f9bc6f3c43
#
_entry.id   241dbfbf501cd89031e798f9bc6f3c43
#
_cell.length_a   1.000
_cell.length_b   1.000
_cell.length_c   1.000
_cell.angle_alpha   90.00
_cell.angle_beta   90.00
_cell.angle_gamma   90.00
#
_symmetry.space_group_name_H-M   'P 1'
#
loop_
_entity.id
_entity.type
_entity.pdbx_description
1 polymer ?
#
loop_
_entity_poly.entity_id
_entity_poly.type
_entity_poly.pdbx_seq_one_letter_code
_entity_poly.pdbx_strand_id
1 'polypeptide(L)'
;MVFSRGRNPSAAEIFSKIAQSKGLRDRVLITLGLILLERLGIFIPVPGIDRVAFEQFVKQGGDFLMFVNIFTGGGLATLGVFTLGILPYINASIILQLLTAALPQLEDLQKNEGEAGRRKIAQITRYTALVWGIIQSVILALVLRQYALPGLPPWQFVLQTALALTAGSMAVMWISEVITERGIGQGASLVIYANIVATLPRALAATITQAKTGDRGTVTGIIILLLVFLTTIIGIIFVEEGSRRIPIVSAKHQVGGAGGGLPARQSYMPLKLNASGVMPIIFASALVFLPLQIATWTKTPWLIQLAGYLSPNSSMPWIYALLFFTLIIAFSYFYTSLTLDPVDIATNLKRSGVAIPGVRPGSATAAYLSNVQNQLTLLGGLFLGAVAIIPSAVEGAIQVKTFQGIGATSLLILVGVAIQTAKQVQTYVISLRYEGEAEAQAFSRSGDTPPFVA
;
A
#
# COMPACT_ATOMS: atom_id res chain seq x y z
N MET A 1 -9.88 4.47 37.26
CA MET A 1 -8.67 3.77 36.77
C MET A 1 -7.64 4.81 36.39
N VAL A 2 -6.52 4.89 37.11
CA VAL A 2 -5.44 5.87 36.89
C VAL A 2 -4.64 5.41 35.67
N PHE A 3 -4.88 6.03 34.51
CA PHE A 3 -4.14 5.74 33.29
C PHE A 3 -2.78 6.46 33.33
N SER A 4 -1.69 5.69 33.16
CA SER A 4 -0.33 6.23 33.08
C SER A 4 -0.19 7.10 31.83
N ARG A 5 -0.06 8.42 32.02
CA ARG A 5 0.19 9.40 30.96
C ARG A 5 1.44 9.01 30.16
N GLY A 6 1.29 8.71 28.88
CA GLY A 6 2.40 8.57 27.92
C GLY A 6 2.74 7.14 27.47
N ARG A 7 1.92 6.12 27.76
CA ARG A 7 2.13 4.75 27.27
C ARG A 7 1.29 4.50 26.02
N ASN A 8 1.91 3.91 24.99
CA ASN A 8 1.16 3.45 23.83
C ASN A 8 0.08 2.45 24.27
N PRO A 9 -1.14 2.52 23.74
CA PRO A 9 -2.21 1.60 24.11
C PRO A 9 -1.82 0.16 23.78
N SER A 10 -2.10 -0.76 24.68
CA SER A 10 -1.89 -2.20 24.45
C SER A 10 -2.92 -2.74 23.44
N ALA A 11 -2.62 -3.88 22.81
CA ALA A 11 -3.55 -4.51 21.86
C ALA A 11 -4.93 -4.77 22.52
N ALA A 12 -4.96 -5.22 23.77
CA ALA A 12 -6.19 -5.44 24.52
C ALA A 12 -6.98 -4.14 24.75
N GLU A 13 -6.31 -3.03 25.04
CA GLU A 13 -6.93 -1.71 25.16
C GLU A 13 -7.51 -1.21 23.84
N ILE A 14 -6.82 -1.47 22.72
CA ILE A 14 -7.30 -1.13 21.38
C ILE A 14 -8.59 -1.91 21.10
N PHE A 15 -8.61 -3.22 21.32
CA PHE A 15 -9.81 -4.05 21.10
C PHE A 15 -10.98 -3.62 21.97
N SER A 16 -10.76 -3.34 23.26
CA SER A 16 -11.80 -2.87 24.15
C SER A 16 -12.37 -1.50 23.72
N LYS A 17 -11.51 -0.59 23.26
CA LYS A 17 -11.92 0.72 22.73
C LYS A 17 -12.67 0.63 21.40
N ILE A 18 -12.29 -0.29 20.51
CA ILE A 18 -13.05 -0.58 19.28
C ILE A 18 -14.49 -1.02 19.64
N ALA A 19 -14.64 -1.89 20.64
CA ALA A 19 -15.95 -2.35 21.06
C ALA A 19 -16.81 -1.24 21.72
N GLN A 20 -16.19 -0.37 22.51
CA GLN A 20 -16.87 0.67 23.29
C GLN A 20 -17.17 1.95 22.49
N SER A 21 -16.29 2.34 21.56
CA SER A 21 -16.44 3.57 20.77
C SER A 21 -17.26 3.32 19.51
N LYS A 22 -18.47 3.90 19.44
CA LYS A 22 -19.38 3.77 18.29
C LYS A 22 -18.71 4.23 17.01
N GLY A 23 -18.02 5.38 17.02
CA GLY A 23 -17.39 5.93 15.80
C GLY A 23 -16.27 5.04 15.25
N LEU A 24 -15.42 4.45 16.10
CA LEU A 24 -14.35 3.55 15.68
C LEU A 24 -14.92 2.20 15.22
N ARG A 25 -15.91 1.66 15.95
CA ARG A 25 -16.59 0.42 15.58
C ARG A 25 -17.25 0.52 14.21
N ASP A 26 -17.97 1.60 13.94
CA ASP A 26 -18.65 1.80 12.66
C ASP A 26 -17.64 1.88 11.50
N ARG A 27 -16.50 2.55 11.66
CA ARG A 27 -15.41 2.58 10.68
C ARG A 27 -14.82 1.20 10.42
N VAL A 28 -14.57 0.39 11.46
CA VAL A 28 -14.09 -0.99 11.32
C VAL A 28 -15.11 -1.84 10.57
N LEU A 29 -16.39 -1.76 10.95
CA LEU A 29 -17.47 -2.53 10.32
C LEU A 29 -17.66 -2.16 8.85
N ILE A 30 -17.60 -0.87 8.51
CA ILE A 30 -17.65 -0.41 7.12
C ILE A 30 -16.48 -1.00 6.33
N THR A 31 -15.26 -0.94 6.86
CA THR A 31 -14.07 -1.48 6.19
C THR A 31 -14.20 -2.98 5.94
N LEU A 32 -14.56 -3.75 6.97
CA LEU A 32 -14.72 -5.21 6.86
C LEU A 32 -15.88 -5.58 5.93
N GLY A 33 -17.02 -4.88 6.01
CA GLY A 33 -18.17 -5.10 5.15
C GLY A 33 -17.88 -4.84 3.68
N LEU A 34 -17.14 -3.76 3.38
CA LEU A 34 -16.75 -3.42 2.01
C LEU A 34 -15.69 -4.38 1.45
N ILE A 35 -14.73 -4.84 2.26
CA ILE A 35 -13.79 -5.90 1.87
C ILE A 35 -14.53 -7.21 1.59
N LEU A 36 -15.51 -7.57 2.41
CA LEU A 36 -16.34 -8.76 2.18
C LEU A 36 -17.14 -8.64 0.87
N LEU A 37 -17.71 -7.49 0.61
CA LEU A 37 -18.44 -7.22 -0.64
C LEU A 37 -17.53 -7.33 -1.87
N GLU A 38 -16.30 -6.82 -1.78
CA GLU A 38 -15.29 -6.99 -2.82
C GLU A 38 -14.94 -8.47 -3.04
N ARG A 39 -14.82 -9.24 -1.97
CA ARG A 39 -14.59 -10.70 -2.06
C ARG A 39 -15.75 -11.43 -2.75
N LEU A 40 -16.98 -11.10 -2.44
CA LEU A 40 -18.15 -11.70 -3.09
C LEU A 40 -18.20 -11.38 -4.59
N GLY A 41 -17.83 -10.17 -4.99
CA GLY A 41 -17.80 -9.74 -6.40
C GLY A 41 -16.81 -10.53 -7.27
N ILE A 42 -15.74 -11.08 -6.70
CA ILE A 42 -14.78 -11.93 -7.43
C ILE A 42 -15.44 -13.23 -7.92
N PHE A 43 -16.44 -13.74 -7.22
CA PHE A 43 -17.15 -14.96 -7.58
C PHE A 43 -18.28 -14.74 -8.58
N ILE A 44 -18.68 -13.48 -8.87
CA ILE A 44 -19.68 -13.17 -9.90
C ILE A 44 -19.05 -13.43 -11.28
N PRO A 45 -19.56 -14.39 -12.06
CA PRO A 45 -18.94 -14.77 -13.31
C PRO A 45 -19.10 -13.73 -14.42
N VAL A 46 -18.08 -13.53 -15.22
CA VAL A 46 -18.24 -12.90 -16.53
C VAL A 46 -19.01 -13.87 -17.46
N PRO A 47 -20.10 -13.43 -18.10
CA PRO A 47 -20.91 -14.30 -18.92
C PRO A 47 -20.21 -14.71 -20.22
N GLY A 48 -20.49 -15.92 -20.70
CA GLY A 48 -20.07 -16.36 -22.05
C GLY A 48 -18.64 -16.91 -22.14
N ILE A 49 -17.98 -17.29 -21.03
CA ILE A 49 -16.59 -17.77 -21.01
C ILE A 49 -16.51 -19.19 -20.47
N ASP A 50 -15.70 -20.06 -21.12
CA ASP A 50 -15.29 -21.35 -20.59
C ASP A 50 -14.20 -21.15 -19.53
N ARG A 51 -14.59 -21.26 -18.26
CA ARG A 51 -13.71 -21.04 -17.12
C ARG A 51 -12.66 -22.12 -16.93
N VAL A 52 -13.00 -23.37 -17.26
CA VAL A 52 -12.10 -24.52 -17.04
C VAL A 52 -10.90 -24.40 -17.96
N ALA A 53 -11.14 -24.11 -19.24
CA ALA A 53 -10.08 -23.89 -20.22
C ALA A 53 -9.22 -22.67 -19.87
N PHE A 54 -9.83 -21.61 -19.35
CA PHE A 54 -9.09 -20.39 -18.96
C PHE A 54 -8.29 -20.56 -17.68
N GLU A 55 -8.80 -21.28 -16.68
CA GLU A 55 -8.03 -21.59 -15.45
C GLU A 55 -6.75 -22.35 -15.76
N GLN A 56 -6.79 -23.28 -16.71
CA GLN A 56 -5.60 -23.99 -17.18
C GLN A 56 -4.62 -23.03 -17.86
N PHE A 57 -5.09 -22.10 -18.66
CA PHE A 57 -4.24 -21.07 -19.28
C PHE A 57 -3.56 -20.17 -18.23
N VAL A 58 -4.27 -19.72 -17.20
CA VAL A 58 -3.69 -18.90 -16.11
C VAL A 58 -2.61 -19.68 -15.36
N LYS A 59 -2.82 -20.97 -15.10
CA LYS A 59 -1.81 -21.82 -14.44
C LYS A 59 -0.55 -22.04 -15.30
N GLN A 60 -0.66 -22.01 -16.62
CA GLN A 60 0.44 -22.14 -17.57
C GLN A 60 1.06 -20.80 -17.97
N GLY A 61 0.41 -19.68 -17.70
CA GLY A 61 0.66 -18.39 -18.29
C GLY A 61 1.79 -17.54 -17.68
N GLY A 62 2.68 -18.14 -16.89
CA GLY A 62 3.89 -17.49 -16.40
C GLY A 62 3.66 -16.47 -15.27
N ASP A 63 4.75 -15.80 -14.87
CA ASP A 63 4.82 -14.97 -13.67
C ASP A 63 3.90 -13.74 -13.70
N PHE A 64 3.68 -13.16 -14.88
CA PHE A 64 2.82 -11.98 -15.02
C PHE A 64 1.35 -12.32 -14.67
N LEU A 65 0.79 -13.38 -15.26
CA LEU A 65 -0.59 -13.78 -14.97
C LEU A 65 -0.74 -14.20 -13.51
N MET A 66 0.29 -14.80 -12.95
CA MET A 66 0.32 -15.19 -11.55
C MET A 66 0.36 -13.96 -10.63
N PHE A 67 1.18 -12.96 -10.94
CA PHE A 67 1.21 -11.68 -10.22
C PHE A 67 -0.15 -10.98 -10.26
N VAL A 68 -0.74 -10.81 -11.46
CA VAL A 68 -2.07 -10.21 -11.60
C VAL A 68 -3.10 -11.00 -10.80
N ASN A 69 -3.05 -12.33 -10.84
CA ASN A 69 -3.97 -13.19 -10.10
C ASN A 69 -3.90 -12.99 -8.58
N ILE A 70 -2.72 -12.73 -8.03
CA ILE A 70 -2.53 -12.44 -6.60
C ILE A 70 -3.08 -11.07 -6.25
N PHE A 71 -2.76 -10.05 -7.03
CA PHE A 71 -3.26 -8.68 -6.83
C PHE A 71 -4.78 -8.58 -6.95
N THR A 72 -5.39 -9.47 -7.72
CA THR A 72 -6.85 -9.59 -7.86
C THR A 72 -7.46 -10.62 -6.90
N GLY A 73 -6.64 -11.19 -5.98
CA GLY A 73 -7.09 -12.18 -4.99
C GLY A 73 -7.64 -13.47 -5.55
N GLY A 74 -7.11 -13.91 -6.69
CA GLY A 74 -7.60 -15.08 -7.42
C GLY A 74 -8.68 -14.73 -8.44
N GLY A 75 -9.04 -13.46 -8.60
CA GLY A 75 -10.09 -13.00 -9.51
C GLY A 75 -9.80 -13.30 -10.98
N LEU A 76 -8.52 -13.28 -11.39
CA LEU A 76 -8.13 -13.64 -12.74
C LEU A 76 -8.42 -15.11 -13.03
N ALA A 77 -8.06 -16.01 -12.13
CA ALA A 77 -8.30 -17.44 -12.33
C ALA A 77 -9.79 -17.81 -12.31
N THR A 78 -10.61 -17.09 -11.55
CA THR A 78 -12.06 -17.34 -11.47
C THR A 78 -12.86 -16.65 -12.58
N LEU A 79 -12.23 -15.71 -13.33
CA LEU A 79 -12.90 -14.84 -14.32
C LEU A 79 -14.18 -14.19 -13.77
N GLY A 80 -14.06 -13.60 -12.59
CA GLY A 80 -15.13 -12.82 -12.01
C GLY A 80 -15.22 -11.44 -12.64
N VAL A 81 -16.33 -10.72 -12.38
CA VAL A 81 -16.50 -9.33 -12.83
C VAL A 81 -15.39 -8.43 -12.26
N PHE A 82 -14.85 -8.75 -11.07
CA PHE A 82 -13.76 -8.00 -10.43
C PHE A 82 -12.36 -8.48 -10.83
N THR A 83 -12.22 -9.19 -11.95
CA THR A 83 -10.94 -9.74 -12.44
C THR A 83 -9.84 -8.68 -12.61
N LEU A 84 -10.16 -7.48 -13.07
CA LEU A 84 -9.18 -6.38 -13.17
C LEU A 84 -8.85 -5.78 -11.80
N GLY A 85 -9.71 -5.99 -10.80
CA GLY A 85 -9.54 -5.46 -9.46
C GLY A 85 -9.29 -3.96 -9.44
N ILE A 86 -8.34 -3.54 -8.59
CA ILE A 86 -7.97 -2.14 -8.41
C ILE A 86 -6.82 -1.69 -9.34
N LEU A 87 -6.25 -2.58 -10.16
CA LEU A 87 -5.06 -2.29 -10.99
C LEU A 87 -5.23 -1.08 -11.92
N PRO A 88 -6.36 -0.87 -12.64
CA PRO A 88 -6.54 0.31 -13.48
C PRO A 88 -6.47 1.62 -12.69
N TYR A 89 -7.00 1.63 -11.47
CA TYR A 89 -6.94 2.79 -10.58
C TYR A 89 -5.51 3.07 -10.08
N ILE A 90 -4.75 2.02 -9.73
CA ILE A 90 -3.35 2.17 -9.31
C ILE A 90 -2.54 2.78 -10.45
N ASN A 91 -2.65 2.24 -11.66
CA ASN A 91 -1.94 2.76 -12.83
C ASN A 91 -2.31 4.21 -13.12
N ALA A 92 -3.59 4.56 -13.06
CA ALA A 92 -4.05 5.94 -13.22
C ALA A 92 -3.50 6.87 -12.13
N SER A 93 -3.49 6.41 -10.88
CA SER A 93 -2.94 7.16 -9.75
C SER A 93 -1.44 7.43 -9.90
N ILE A 94 -0.66 6.43 -10.37
CA ILE A 94 0.77 6.58 -10.66
C ILE A 94 0.98 7.61 -11.76
N ILE A 95 0.25 7.49 -12.88
CA ILE A 95 0.34 8.41 -14.01
C ILE A 95 0.02 9.84 -13.56
N LEU A 96 -1.05 10.01 -12.78
CA LEU A 96 -1.44 11.34 -12.30
C LEU A 96 -0.42 11.93 -11.31
N GLN A 97 0.15 11.12 -10.41
CA GLN A 97 1.18 11.60 -9.48
C GLN A 97 2.45 12.04 -10.21
N LEU A 98 2.87 11.29 -11.23
CA LEU A 98 3.99 11.66 -12.09
C LEU A 98 3.69 12.95 -12.89
N LEU A 99 2.48 13.07 -13.45
CA LEU A 99 2.04 14.27 -14.15
C LEU A 99 1.94 15.48 -13.23
N THR A 100 1.48 15.29 -11.99
CA THR A 100 1.41 16.38 -11.00
C THR A 100 2.78 16.90 -10.63
N ALA A 101 3.79 16.05 -10.58
CA ALA A 101 5.18 16.46 -10.36
C ALA A 101 5.82 17.12 -11.60
N ALA A 102 5.35 16.77 -12.82
CA ALA A 102 5.91 17.28 -14.08
C ALA A 102 5.21 18.56 -14.59
N LEU A 103 3.94 18.76 -14.26
CA LEU A 103 3.11 19.85 -14.77
C LEU A 103 2.82 20.88 -13.67
N PRO A 104 3.32 22.13 -13.78
CA PRO A 104 3.10 23.18 -12.77
C PRO A 104 1.62 23.44 -12.49
N GLN A 105 0.76 23.33 -13.49
CA GLN A 105 -0.70 23.52 -13.33
C GLN A 105 -1.34 22.51 -12.37
N LEU A 106 -0.91 21.25 -12.40
CA LEU A 106 -1.40 20.22 -11.50
C LEU A 106 -0.75 20.33 -10.11
N GLU A 107 0.50 20.76 -10.05
CA GLU A 107 1.19 21.04 -8.79
C GLU A 107 0.49 22.19 -8.04
N ASP A 108 0.13 23.27 -8.73
CA ASP A 108 -0.61 24.39 -8.16
C ASP A 108 -1.98 23.98 -7.62
N LEU A 109 -2.71 23.13 -8.36
CA LEU A 109 -3.96 22.53 -7.88
C LEU A 109 -3.77 21.75 -6.58
N GLN A 110 -2.67 20.99 -6.47
CA GLN A 110 -2.41 20.16 -5.29
C GLN A 110 -1.99 21.01 -4.06
N LYS A 111 -1.14 22.02 -4.25
CA LYS A 111 -0.54 22.79 -3.17
C LYS A 111 -1.36 24.03 -2.79
N ASN A 112 -1.90 24.76 -3.76
CA ASN A 112 -2.47 26.09 -3.56
C ASN A 112 -4.00 26.10 -3.44
N GLU A 113 -4.72 25.19 -4.08
CA GLU A 113 -6.19 25.14 -4.02
C GLU A 113 -6.75 24.32 -2.82
N GLY A 114 -5.89 23.77 -1.95
CA GLY A 114 -6.29 23.07 -0.74
C GLY A 114 -7.20 21.85 -1.01
N GLU A 115 -8.34 21.75 -0.30
CA GLU A 115 -9.28 20.62 -0.49
C GLU A 115 -9.96 20.60 -1.86
N ALA A 116 -10.26 21.77 -2.44
CA ALA A 116 -10.90 21.85 -3.75
C ALA A 116 -10.00 21.28 -4.85
N GLY A 117 -8.72 21.62 -4.82
CA GLY A 117 -7.72 21.10 -5.76
C GLY A 117 -7.51 19.58 -5.61
N ARG A 118 -7.45 19.07 -4.39
CA ARG A 118 -7.36 17.63 -4.12
C ARG A 118 -8.57 16.87 -4.67
N ARG A 119 -9.77 17.42 -4.55
CA ARG A 119 -10.99 16.82 -5.12
C ARG A 119 -10.94 16.80 -6.64
N LYS A 120 -10.45 17.86 -7.30
CA LYS A 120 -10.27 17.90 -8.76
C LYS A 120 -9.26 16.84 -9.23
N ILE A 121 -8.10 16.71 -8.55
CA ILE A 121 -7.11 15.68 -8.85
C ILE A 121 -7.70 14.27 -8.70
N ALA A 122 -8.43 14.00 -7.61
CA ALA A 122 -9.12 12.73 -7.42
C ALA A 122 -10.13 12.46 -8.54
N GLN A 123 -10.86 13.46 -9.01
CA GLN A 123 -11.81 13.33 -10.11
C GLN A 123 -11.10 13.01 -11.44
N ILE A 124 -9.99 13.69 -11.74
CA ILE A 124 -9.16 13.39 -12.92
C ILE A 124 -8.61 11.97 -12.83
N THR A 125 -8.16 11.53 -11.64
CA THR A 125 -7.70 10.15 -11.42
C THR A 125 -8.80 9.13 -11.73
N ARG A 126 -10.04 9.37 -11.32
CA ARG A 126 -11.20 8.50 -11.63
C ARG A 126 -11.46 8.39 -13.13
N TYR A 127 -11.45 9.52 -13.86
CA TYR A 127 -11.62 9.49 -15.31
C TYR A 127 -10.46 8.78 -16.02
N THR A 128 -9.23 9.03 -15.60
CA THR A 128 -8.06 8.33 -16.14
C THR A 128 -8.13 6.82 -15.84
N ALA A 129 -8.58 6.44 -14.65
CA ALA A 129 -8.80 5.04 -14.29
C ALA A 129 -9.89 4.37 -15.12
N LEU A 130 -10.97 5.10 -15.43
CA LEU A 130 -12.04 4.61 -16.32
C LEU A 130 -11.51 4.35 -17.73
N VAL A 131 -10.81 5.33 -18.32
CA VAL A 131 -10.24 5.18 -19.67
C VAL A 131 -9.24 4.03 -19.70
N TRP A 132 -8.34 3.96 -18.71
CA TRP A 132 -7.37 2.86 -18.61
C TRP A 132 -8.05 1.51 -18.40
N GLY A 133 -9.10 1.47 -17.57
CA GLY A 133 -9.92 0.28 -17.34
C GLY A 133 -10.62 -0.21 -18.62
N ILE A 134 -11.18 0.68 -19.42
CA ILE A 134 -11.78 0.33 -20.72
C ILE A 134 -10.72 -0.28 -21.65
N ILE A 135 -9.55 0.35 -21.78
CA ILE A 135 -8.47 -0.15 -22.63
C ILE A 135 -8.07 -1.56 -22.18
N GLN A 136 -7.80 -1.76 -20.90
CA GLN A 136 -7.42 -3.07 -20.35
C GLN A 136 -8.52 -4.12 -20.51
N SER A 137 -9.78 -3.73 -20.28
CA SER A 137 -10.95 -4.62 -20.42
C SER A 137 -11.14 -5.08 -21.86
N VAL A 138 -11.02 -4.19 -22.83
CA VAL A 138 -11.16 -4.52 -24.27
C VAL A 138 -10.04 -5.47 -24.68
N ILE A 139 -8.80 -5.20 -24.27
CA ILE A 139 -7.65 -6.05 -24.62
C ILE A 139 -7.81 -7.43 -24.00
N LEU A 140 -8.18 -7.50 -22.71
CA LEU A 140 -8.42 -8.77 -22.04
C LEU A 140 -9.59 -9.53 -22.71
N ALA A 141 -10.67 -8.85 -23.08
CA ALA A 141 -11.79 -9.46 -23.78
C ALA A 141 -11.38 -10.04 -25.15
N LEU A 142 -10.46 -9.37 -25.89
CA LEU A 142 -9.91 -9.89 -27.14
C LEU A 142 -9.06 -11.16 -26.91
N VAL A 143 -8.28 -11.22 -25.84
CA VAL A 143 -7.52 -12.42 -25.45
C VAL A 143 -8.46 -13.55 -25.04
N LEU A 144 -9.52 -13.23 -24.29
CA LEU A 144 -10.51 -14.20 -23.81
C LEU A 144 -11.41 -14.74 -24.93
N ARG A 145 -11.43 -14.13 -26.10
CA ARG A 145 -12.26 -14.55 -27.24
C ARG A 145 -12.05 -16.01 -27.63
N GLN A 146 -10.83 -16.54 -27.50
CA GLN A 146 -10.51 -17.94 -27.79
C GLN A 146 -11.16 -18.93 -26.80
N TYR A 147 -11.63 -18.45 -25.64
CA TYR A 147 -12.32 -19.21 -24.60
C TYR A 147 -13.82 -18.89 -24.55
N ALA A 148 -14.34 -18.19 -25.56
CA ALA A 148 -15.75 -17.86 -25.65
C ALA A 148 -16.59 -19.13 -25.91
N LEU A 149 -17.73 -19.23 -25.23
CA LEU A 149 -18.68 -20.33 -25.48
C LEU A 149 -19.26 -20.21 -26.91
N PRO A 150 -19.47 -21.36 -27.58
CA PRO A 150 -20.05 -21.38 -28.92
C PRO A 150 -21.48 -20.79 -28.91
N GLY A 151 -21.79 -19.93 -29.89
CA GLY A 151 -23.12 -19.35 -30.08
C GLY A 151 -23.20 -17.84 -29.90
N LEU A 152 -22.16 -17.17 -29.37
CA LEU A 152 -22.13 -15.71 -29.25
C LEU A 152 -21.34 -15.08 -30.42
N PRO A 153 -21.88 -14.01 -31.08
CA PRO A 153 -21.11 -13.24 -32.04
C PRO A 153 -19.84 -12.66 -31.39
N PRO A 154 -18.69 -12.70 -32.06
CA PRO A 154 -17.41 -12.27 -31.45
C PRO A 154 -17.41 -10.82 -30.93
N TRP A 155 -18.08 -9.91 -31.66
CA TRP A 155 -18.16 -8.50 -31.26
C TRP A 155 -19.02 -8.31 -29.99
N GLN A 156 -20.13 -9.06 -29.89
CA GLN A 156 -21.02 -8.99 -28.73
C GLN A 156 -20.33 -9.56 -27.48
N PHE A 157 -19.59 -10.66 -27.61
CA PHE A 157 -18.78 -11.21 -26.53
C PHE A 157 -17.75 -10.18 -26.03
N VAL A 158 -16.98 -9.54 -26.93
CA VAL A 158 -15.97 -8.54 -26.56
C VAL A 158 -16.63 -7.35 -25.86
N LEU A 159 -17.75 -6.85 -26.37
CA LEU A 159 -18.47 -5.72 -25.78
C LEU A 159 -19.00 -6.06 -24.38
N GLN A 160 -19.67 -7.20 -24.21
CA GLN A 160 -20.23 -7.63 -22.92
C GLN A 160 -19.13 -7.85 -21.89
N THR A 161 -18.05 -8.54 -22.26
CA THR A 161 -16.91 -8.80 -21.39
C THR A 161 -16.21 -7.51 -21.00
N ALA A 162 -15.94 -6.61 -21.95
CA ALA A 162 -15.30 -5.33 -21.68
C ALA A 162 -16.14 -4.45 -20.74
N LEU A 163 -17.45 -4.38 -20.96
CA LEU A 163 -18.37 -3.64 -20.08
C LEU A 163 -18.42 -4.23 -18.68
N ALA A 164 -18.52 -5.57 -18.55
CA ALA A 164 -18.56 -6.25 -17.27
C ALA A 164 -17.27 -6.02 -16.45
N LEU A 165 -16.10 -6.17 -17.08
CA LEU A 165 -14.81 -5.97 -16.44
C LEU A 165 -14.56 -4.51 -16.05
N THR A 166 -14.94 -3.57 -16.92
CA THR A 166 -14.82 -2.13 -16.62
C THR A 166 -15.72 -1.75 -15.46
N ALA A 167 -16.99 -2.16 -15.48
CA ALA A 167 -17.94 -1.90 -14.40
C ALA A 167 -17.43 -2.50 -13.07
N GLY A 168 -16.90 -3.72 -13.11
CA GLY A 168 -16.30 -4.36 -11.95
C GLY A 168 -15.11 -3.61 -11.37
N SER A 169 -14.19 -3.16 -12.23
CA SER A 169 -13.03 -2.38 -11.79
C SER A 169 -13.44 -1.02 -11.20
N MET A 170 -14.43 -0.35 -11.79
CA MET A 170 -14.98 0.90 -11.25
C MET A 170 -15.68 0.68 -9.90
N ALA A 171 -16.38 -0.44 -9.72
CA ALA A 171 -16.97 -0.80 -8.43
C ALA A 171 -15.90 -1.03 -7.35
N VAL A 172 -14.81 -1.73 -7.66
CA VAL A 172 -13.68 -1.94 -6.73
C VAL A 172 -12.99 -0.61 -6.40
N MET A 173 -12.80 0.27 -7.38
CA MET A 173 -12.29 1.63 -7.15
C MET A 173 -13.20 2.39 -6.17
N TRP A 174 -14.51 2.38 -6.40
CA TRP A 174 -15.47 3.05 -5.53
C TRP A 174 -15.45 2.47 -4.11
N ILE A 175 -15.42 1.14 -3.95
CA ILE A 175 -15.24 0.46 -2.66
C ILE A 175 -14.00 0.98 -1.96
N SER A 176 -12.87 1.06 -2.65
CA SER A 176 -11.60 1.56 -2.14
C SER A 176 -11.70 3.01 -1.65
N GLU A 177 -12.36 3.88 -2.40
CA GLU A 177 -12.58 5.27 -2.00
C GLU A 177 -13.47 5.40 -0.78
N VAL A 178 -14.56 4.64 -0.70
CA VAL A 178 -15.45 4.63 0.47
C VAL A 178 -14.71 4.13 1.72
N ILE A 179 -13.84 3.12 1.59
CA ILE A 179 -12.98 2.68 2.70
C ILE A 179 -12.07 3.82 3.16
N THR A 180 -11.46 4.56 2.22
CA THR A 180 -10.55 5.66 2.55
C THR A 180 -11.27 6.82 3.25
N GLU A 181 -12.50 7.15 2.82
CA GLU A 181 -13.28 8.28 3.36
C GLU A 181 -13.97 7.93 4.68
N ARG A 182 -14.59 6.76 4.76
CA ARG A 182 -15.49 6.37 5.87
C ARG A 182 -14.96 5.22 6.72
N GLY A 183 -13.96 4.50 6.26
CA GLY A 183 -13.37 3.36 6.94
C GLY A 183 -12.12 3.71 7.72
N ILE A 184 -11.23 2.71 7.82
CA ILE A 184 -9.89 2.81 8.43
C ILE A 184 -8.88 2.39 7.36
N GLY A 185 -7.77 3.11 7.28
CA GLY A 185 -6.68 2.81 6.34
C GLY A 185 -6.87 3.47 4.99
N GLN A 186 -5.91 3.22 4.12
CA GLN A 186 -5.99 3.60 2.71
C GLN A 186 -6.67 2.49 1.93
N GLY A 187 -7.86 2.74 1.37
CA GLY A 187 -8.70 1.71 0.78
C GLY A 187 -8.02 0.90 -0.32
N ALA A 188 -7.27 1.56 -1.22
CA ALA A 188 -6.53 0.87 -2.27
C ALA A 188 -5.53 -0.15 -1.72
N SER A 189 -4.73 0.24 -0.73
CA SER A 189 -3.78 -0.65 -0.08
C SER A 189 -4.46 -1.78 0.68
N LEU A 190 -5.60 -1.50 1.33
CA LEU A 190 -6.37 -2.53 2.05
C LEU A 190 -7.03 -3.55 1.12
N VAL A 191 -7.51 -3.13 -0.05
CA VAL A 191 -8.02 -4.05 -1.08
C VAL A 191 -6.90 -4.97 -1.56
N ILE A 192 -5.70 -4.44 -1.85
CA ILE A 192 -4.54 -5.26 -2.23
C ILE A 192 -4.15 -6.21 -1.09
N TYR A 193 -4.10 -5.71 0.14
CA TYR A 193 -3.83 -6.52 1.34
C TYR A 193 -4.81 -7.68 1.47
N ALA A 194 -6.11 -7.42 1.37
CA ALA A 194 -7.15 -8.44 1.45
C ALA A 194 -7.02 -9.47 0.32
N ASN A 195 -6.64 -9.02 -0.89
CA ASN A 195 -6.38 -9.88 -2.04
C ASN A 195 -5.20 -10.82 -1.79
N ILE A 196 -4.08 -10.30 -1.27
CA ILE A 196 -2.91 -11.11 -0.93
C ILE A 196 -3.26 -12.12 0.18
N VAL A 197 -3.92 -11.68 1.26
CA VAL A 197 -4.34 -12.54 2.37
C VAL A 197 -5.24 -13.68 1.89
N ALA A 198 -6.17 -13.41 0.97
CA ALA A 198 -7.07 -14.42 0.44
C ALA A 198 -6.38 -15.51 -0.40
N THR A 199 -5.20 -15.22 -0.97
CA THR A 199 -4.40 -16.20 -1.71
C THR A 199 -3.49 -17.05 -0.81
N LEU A 200 -3.18 -16.57 0.42
CA LEU A 200 -2.30 -17.26 1.38
C LEU A 200 -2.70 -18.72 1.67
N PRO A 201 -3.98 -19.07 1.95
CA PRO A 201 -4.33 -20.46 2.26
C PRO A 201 -4.03 -21.42 1.12
N ARG A 202 -4.25 -20.98 -0.15
CA ARG A 202 -3.95 -21.81 -1.34
C ARG A 202 -2.44 -21.99 -1.51
N ALA A 203 -1.66 -20.94 -1.32
CA ALA A 203 -0.21 -21.00 -1.41
C ALA A 203 0.40 -21.90 -0.31
N LEU A 204 -0.10 -21.81 0.92
CA LEU A 204 0.30 -22.68 2.02
C LEU A 204 -0.05 -24.15 1.73
N ALA A 205 -1.27 -24.43 1.23
CA ALA A 205 -1.67 -25.79 0.86
C ALA A 205 -0.77 -26.38 -0.25
N ALA A 206 -0.44 -25.59 -1.27
CA ALA A 206 0.48 -26.00 -2.33
C ALA A 206 1.88 -26.32 -1.78
N THR A 207 2.40 -25.47 -0.89
CA THR A 207 3.70 -25.67 -0.23
C THR A 207 3.72 -26.94 0.62
N ILE A 208 2.66 -27.20 1.41
CA ILE A 208 2.54 -28.42 2.23
C ILE A 208 2.48 -29.66 1.32
N THR A 209 1.76 -29.59 0.21
CA THR A 209 1.69 -30.71 -0.75
C THR A 209 3.06 -30.97 -1.36
N GLN A 210 3.79 -29.94 -1.76
CA GLN A 210 5.14 -30.03 -2.29
C GLN A 210 6.13 -30.60 -1.25
N ALA A 211 5.98 -30.22 0.03
CA ALA A 211 6.78 -30.78 1.12
C ALA A 211 6.52 -32.29 1.35
N LYS A 212 5.27 -32.74 1.16
CA LYS A 212 4.90 -34.15 1.34
C LYS A 212 5.36 -35.03 0.18
N THR A 213 5.39 -34.52 -1.04
CA THR A 213 5.75 -35.24 -2.26
C THR A 213 7.20 -35.08 -2.68
N GLY A 214 7.91 -34.09 -2.09
CA GLY A 214 9.28 -33.73 -2.45
C GLY A 214 10.34 -34.55 -1.70
N ASP A 215 11.54 -34.60 -2.28
CA ASP A 215 12.73 -35.17 -1.67
C ASP A 215 13.22 -34.36 -0.46
N ARG A 216 14.16 -34.94 0.33
CA ARG A 216 14.79 -34.25 1.48
C ARG A 216 15.35 -32.87 1.13
N GLY A 217 15.89 -32.70 -0.09
CA GLY A 217 16.40 -31.41 -0.59
C GLY A 217 15.28 -30.36 -0.72
N THR A 218 14.14 -30.73 -1.21
CA THR A 218 12.94 -29.86 -1.34
C THR A 218 12.44 -29.41 0.04
N VAL A 219 12.37 -30.32 1.01
CA VAL A 219 11.94 -29.99 2.38
C VAL A 219 12.93 -29.04 3.04
N THR A 220 14.24 -29.28 2.90
CA THR A 220 15.28 -28.37 3.40
C THR A 220 15.17 -26.98 2.75
N GLY A 221 14.95 -26.93 1.44
CA GLY A 221 14.72 -25.67 0.71
C GLY A 221 13.53 -24.89 1.24
N ILE A 222 12.41 -25.55 1.50
CA ILE A 222 11.21 -24.93 2.10
C ILE A 222 11.50 -24.35 3.49
N ILE A 223 12.24 -25.06 4.32
CA ILE A 223 12.61 -24.57 5.67
C ILE A 223 13.50 -23.33 5.58
N ILE A 224 14.51 -23.33 4.70
CA ILE A 224 15.37 -22.18 4.46
C ILE A 224 14.55 -20.98 4.01
N LEU A 225 13.62 -21.17 3.07
CA LEU A 225 12.78 -20.12 2.54
C LEU A 225 11.85 -19.53 3.61
N LEU A 226 11.26 -20.37 4.47
CA LEU A 226 10.47 -19.91 5.61
C LEU A 226 11.30 -19.07 6.60
N LEU A 227 12.54 -19.47 6.88
CA LEU A 227 13.47 -18.68 7.70
C LEU A 227 13.78 -17.32 7.06
N VAL A 228 14.03 -17.30 5.76
CA VAL A 228 14.24 -16.05 5.01
C VAL A 228 13.01 -15.15 5.08
N PHE A 229 11.82 -15.69 4.87
CA PHE A 229 10.58 -14.92 5.00
C PHE A 229 10.38 -14.36 6.41
N LEU A 230 10.61 -15.15 7.44
CA LEU A 230 10.51 -14.71 8.83
C LEU A 230 11.50 -13.57 9.12
N THR A 231 12.76 -13.72 8.69
CA THR A 231 13.79 -12.69 8.86
C THR A 231 13.42 -11.42 8.10
N THR A 232 12.87 -11.57 6.89
CA THR A 232 12.37 -10.47 6.06
C THR A 232 11.24 -9.72 6.75
N ILE A 233 10.25 -10.42 7.31
CA ILE A 233 9.13 -9.82 8.06
C ILE A 233 9.65 -9.02 9.26
N ILE A 234 10.55 -9.59 10.05
CA ILE A 234 11.17 -8.90 11.20
C ILE A 234 11.91 -7.64 10.74
N GLY A 235 12.66 -7.73 9.64
CA GLY A 235 13.35 -6.60 9.06
C GLY A 235 12.38 -5.49 8.60
N ILE A 236 11.29 -5.84 7.92
CA ILE A 236 10.25 -4.89 7.49
C ILE A 236 9.67 -4.16 8.70
N ILE A 237 9.30 -4.89 9.76
CA ILE A 237 8.75 -4.30 10.98
C ILE A 237 9.74 -3.31 11.59
N PHE A 238 11.02 -3.68 11.65
CA PHE A 238 12.07 -2.85 12.24
C PHE A 238 12.22 -1.52 11.48
N VAL A 239 12.18 -1.54 10.14
CA VAL A 239 12.33 -0.34 9.32
C VAL A 239 11.05 0.52 9.27
N GLU A 240 9.87 -0.12 9.22
CA GLU A 240 8.59 0.60 9.25
C GLU A 240 8.32 1.28 10.60
N GLU A 241 8.81 0.69 11.70
CA GLU A 241 8.72 1.30 13.02
C GLU A 241 9.87 2.28 13.31
N GLY A 242 10.96 2.16 12.57
CA GLY A 242 12.15 2.99 12.71
C GLY A 242 11.85 4.47 12.53
N SER A 243 12.24 5.29 13.50
CA SER A 243 12.09 6.76 13.42
C SER A 243 13.27 7.47 14.07
N ARG A 244 13.77 8.50 13.37
CA ARG A 244 14.77 9.41 13.94
C ARG A 244 14.05 10.52 14.70
N ARG A 245 14.33 10.63 15.99
CA ARG A 245 13.77 11.67 16.87
C ARG A 245 14.62 12.91 16.81
N ILE A 246 14.09 14.00 16.25
CA ILE A 246 14.75 15.30 16.23
C ILE A 246 14.26 16.10 17.44
N PRO A 247 15.16 16.53 18.36
CA PRO A 247 14.76 17.34 19.50
C PRO A 247 14.26 18.72 19.02
N ILE A 248 13.16 19.20 19.60
CA ILE A 248 12.59 20.50 19.33
C ILE A 248 12.36 21.25 20.64
N VAL A 249 12.61 22.55 20.62
CA VAL A 249 12.47 23.43 21.80
C VAL A 249 11.47 24.53 21.47
N SER A 250 10.48 24.73 22.34
CA SER A 250 9.49 25.81 22.20
C SER A 250 9.92 27.05 23.01
N ALA A 251 9.92 28.20 22.38
CA ALA A 251 10.28 29.45 23.05
C ALA A 251 9.33 29.81 24.22
N LYS A 252 8.07 29.38 24.17
CA LYS A 252 7.07 29.61 25.23
C LYS A 252 7.39 28.93 26.55
N HIS A 253 8.15 27.85 26.56
CA HIS A 253 8.51 27.12 27.78
C HIS A 253 9.72 27.68 28.50
N GLN A 254 10.51 28.54 27.84
CA GLN A 254 11.69 29.17 28.48
C GLN A 254 11.32 30.37 29.34
N VAL A 255 10.15 31.01 29.10
CA VAL A 255 9.73 32.25 29.83
C VAL A 255 9.01 31.93 31.16
N GLY A 256 8.58 30.67 31.39
CA GLY A 256 7.87 30.27 32.62
C GLY A 256 8.73 29.71 33.77
N GLY A 257 10.04 29.78 33.67
CA GLY A 257 10.97 29.03 34.55
C GLY A 257 11.61 29.83 35.68
N ALA A 258 10.98 30.84 36.27
CA ALA A 258 11.49 31.51 37.48
C ALA A 258 10.95 30.92 38.80
N GLY A 259 10.32 29.74 38.78
CA GLY A 259 9.80 29.09 39.98
C GLY A 259 9.59 27.60 39.82
N GLY A 260 10.59 26.80 40.28
CA GLY A 260 10.37 25.38 40.66
C GLY A 260 10.43 24.35 39.55
N GLY A 261 11.58 23.92 39.19
CA GLY A 261 12.10 22.55 39.10
C GLY A 261 11.31 21.41 38.41
N LEU A 262 10.49 21.63 37.40
CA LEU A 262 10.09 20.51 36.56
C LEU A 262 11.00 20.48 35.31
N PRO A 263 11.68 19.34 35.03
CA PRO A 263 12.52 19.24 33.85
C PRO A 263 11.66 19.54 32.62
N ALA A 264 12.09 20.52 31.81
CA ALA A 264 11.46 20.86 30.55
C ALA A 264 11.28 19.56 29.74
N ARG A 265 10.05 19.11 29.52
CA ARG A 265 9.76 17.93 28.74
C ARG A 265 10.32 18.19 27.34
N GLN A 266 11.44 17.52 27.03
CA GLN A 266 12.03 17.59 25.69
C GLN A 266 10.99 17.04 24.70
N SER A 267 10.44 17.93 23.92
CA SER A 267 9.58 17.55 22.80
C SER A 267 10.46 17.14 21.63
N TYR A 268 10.02 16.17 20.86
CA TYR A 268 10.76 15.69 19.68
C TYR A 268 9.83 15.50 18.50
N MET A 269 10.37 15.73 17.32
CA MET A 269 9.70 15.46 16.05
C MET A 269 10.21 14.11 15.50
N PRO A 270 9.35 13.10 15.39
CA PRO A 270 9.75 11.82 14.81
C PRO A 270 9.73 11.90 13.28
N LEU A 271 10.87 11.67 12.63
CA LEU A 271 10.96 11.43 11.19
C LEU A 271 11.08 9.91 10.96
N LYS A 272 10.16 9.34 10.19
CA LYS A 272 10.17 7.91 9.87
C LYS A 272 11.36 7.56 8.98
N LEU A 273 11.96 6.39 9.17
CA LEU A 273 13.01 5.85 8.32
C LEU A 273 12.46 5.56 6.91
N ASN A 274 11.26 4.99 6.84
CA ASN A 274 10.49 4.82 5.62
C ASN A 274 9.28 5.77 5.62
N ALA A 275 9.49 7.01 5.17
CA ALA A 275 8.41 8.00 5.07
C ALA A 275 7.45 7.71 3.91
N SER A 276 7.95 7.05 2.87
CA SER A 276 7.19 6.69 1.67
C SER A 276 6.31 5.44 1.84
N GLY A 277 6.51 4.65 2.91
CA GLY A 277 5.75 3.42 3.18
C GLY A 277 5.94 2.37 2.08
N VAL A 278 4.85 1.70 1.71
CA VAL A 278 4.85 0.62 0.70
C VAL A 278 4.66 1.12 -0.73
N MET A 279 4.34 2.40 -0.93
CA MET A 279 4.02 2.96 -2.25
C MET A 279 5.14 2.82 -3.28
N PRO A 280 6.43 3.04 -2.96
CA PRO A 280 7.51 2.88 -3.93
C PRO A 280 7.57 1.50 -4.57
N ILE A 281 7.26 0.45 -3.81
CA ILE A 281 7.30 -0.92 -4.31
C ILE A 281 6.10 -1.22 -5.21
N ILE A 282 4.92 -0.72 -4.84
CA ILE A 282 3.72 -0.85 -5.67
C ILE A 282 3.96 -0.17 -7.02
N PHE A 283 4.57 1.02 -7.02
CA PHE A 283 4.87 1.76 -8.25
C PHE A 283 5.98 1.11 -9.07
N ALA A 284 7.05 0.65 -8.43
CA ALA A 284 8.13 -0.06 -9.11
C ALA A 284 7.62 -1.35 -9.77
N SER A 285 6.78 -2.14 -9.07
CA SER A 285 6.19 -3.35 -9.62
C SER A 285 5.25 -3.04 -10.80
N ALA A 286 4.37 -2.06 -10.66
CA ALA A 286 3.47 -1.66 -11.74
C ALA A 286 4.24 -1.19 -12.99
N LEU A 287 5.31 -0.39 -12.80
CA LEU A 287 6.13 0.10 -13.91
C LEU A 287 6.91 -1.02 -14.61
N VAL A 288 7.44 -1.99 -13.87
CA VAL A 288 8.14 -3.15 -14.45
C VAL A 288 7.18 -4.06 -15.23
N PHE A 289 5.92 -4.18 -14.76
CA PHE A 289 4.93 -5.00 -15.45
C PHE A 289 4.28 -4.32 -16.66
N LEU A 290 4.36 -3.00 -16.80
CA LEU A 290 3.82 -2.27 -17.96
C LEU A 290 4.41 -2.75 -19.31
N PRO A 291 5.74 -2.84 -19.51
CA PRO A 291 6.31 -3.36 -20.74
C PRO A 291 5.89 -4.79 -21.05
N LEU A 292 5.80 -5.64 -20.01
CA LEU A 292 5.35 -7.03 -20.13
C LEU A 292 3.90 -7.10 -20.62
N GLN A 293 3.05 -6.25 -20.08
CA GLN A 293 1.65 -6.14 -20.47
C GLN A 293 1.51 -5.66 -21.92
N ILE A 294 2.27 -4.63 -22.32
CA ILE A 294 2.28 -4.11 -23.69
C ILE A 294 2.80 -5.17 -24.66
N ALA A 295 3.85 -5.92 -24.30
CA ALA A 295 4.42 -6.98 -25.13
C ALA A 295 3.41 -8.12 -25.40
N THR A 296 2.63 -8.51 -24.38
CA THR A 296 1.57 -9.52 -24.54
C THR A 296 0.43 -9.04 -25.44
N TRP A 297 0.16 -7.73 -25.47
CA TRP A 297 -0.89 -7.13 -26.29
C TRP A 297 -0.49 -6.98 -27.75
N THR A 298 0.71 -6.44 -27.98
CA THR A 298 1.19 -6.11 -29.34
C THR A 298 1.77 -7.32 -30.08
N LYS A 299 2.13 -8.39 -29.35
CA LYS A 299 2.80 -9.60 -29.90
C LYS A 299 4.04 -9.28 -30.73
N THR A 300 4.67 -8.13 -30.48
CA THR A 300 5.83 -7.67 -31.23
C THR A 300 7.09 -8.38 -30.76
N PRO A 301 7.88 -9.06 -31.62
CA PRO A 301 8.99 -9.92 -31.19
C PRO A 301 10.04 -9.23 -30.32
N TRP A 302 10.41 -7.99 -30.64
CA TRP A 302 11.42 -7.25 -29.87
C TRP A 302 10.91 -6.84 -28.47
N LEU A 303 9.60 -6.52 -28.36
CA LEU A 303 8.97 -6.22 -27.05
C LEU A 303 8.87 -7.47 -26.19
N ILE A 304 8.57 -8.62 -26.79
CA ILE A 304 8.52 -9.90 -26.08
C ILE A 304 9.91 -10.26 -25.55
N GLN A 305 10.96 -10.05 -26.35
CA GLN A 305 12.34 -10.27 -25.89
C GLN A 305 12.72 -9.32 -24.74
N LEU A 306 12.44 -8.02 -24.89
CA LEU A 306 12.69 -7.03 -23.85
C LEU A 306 11.91 -7.36 -22.57
N ALA A 307 10.64 -7.70 -22.69
CA ALA A 307 9.80 -8.14 -21.58
C ALA A 307 10.33 -9.43 -20.94
N GLY A 308 10.89 -10.35 -21.73
CA GLY A 308 11.54 -11.55 -21.25
C GLY A 308 12.73 -11.25 -20.32
N TYR A 309 13.55 -10.25 -20.62
CA TYR A 309 14.63 -9.80 -19.73
C TYR A 309 14.13 -9.11 -18.46
N LEU A 310 12.94 -8.51 -18.50
CA LEU A 310 12.32 -7.83 -17.37
C LEU A 310 11.49 -8.79 -16.48
N SER A 311 11.52 -10.08 -16.74
CA SER A 311 10.85 -11.09 -15.91
C SER A 311 11.78 -11.59 -14.80
N PRO A 312 11.27 -11.84 -13.58
CA PRO A 312 12.04 -12.45 -12.49
C PRO A 312 12.69 -13.80 -12.85
N ASN A 313 12.04 -14.57 -13.74
CA ASN A 313 12.48 -15.89 -14.21
C ASN A 313 13.20 -15.84 -15.57
N SER A 314 13.75 -14.68 -15.93
CA SER A 314 14.54 -14.52 -17.16
C SER A 314 15.84 -15.32 -17.11
N SER A 315 16.45 -15.52 -18.27
CA SER A 315 17.81 -16.08 -18.37
C SER A 315 18.88 -15.23 -17.64
N MET A 316 18.57 -13.95 -17.37
CA MET A 316 19.44 -12.99 -16.67
C MET A 316 18.68 -12.29 -15.52
N PRO A 317 18.37 -13.00 -14.41
CA PRO A 317 17.55 -12.45 -13.32
C PRO A 317 18.16 -11.22 -12.63
N TRP A 318 19.48 -11.03 -12.73
CA TRP A 318 20.17 -9.88 -12.16
C TRP A 318 19.79 -8.55 -12.85
N ILE A 319 19.40 -8.55 -14.14
CA ILE A 319 18.94 -7.35 -14.86
C ILE A 319 17.62 -6.87 -14.26
N TYR A 320 16.68 -7.81 -14.07
CA TYR A 320 15.42 -7.53 -13.37
C TYR A 320 15.67 -6.99 -11.96
N ALA A 321 16.52 -7.68 -11.18
CA ALA A 321 16.85 -7.28 -9.82
C ALA A 321 17.45 -5.88 -9.74
N LEU A 322 18.43 -5.55 -10.61
CA LEU A 322 19.04 -4.24 -10.65
C LEU A 322 18.05 -3.14 -11.03
N LEU A 323 17.25 -3.36 -12.07
CA LEU A 323 16.24 -2.40 -12.51
C LEU A 323 15.21 -2.16 -11.41
N PHE A 324 14.69 -3.24 -10.83
CA PHE A 324 13.67 -3.17 -9.77
C PHE A 324 14.19 -2.45 -8.52
N PHE A 325 15.44 -2.75 -8.12
CA PHE A 325 16.13 -2.08 -7.03
C PHE A 325 16.28 -0.57 -7.27
N THR A 326 16.74 -0.21 -8.46
CA THR A 326 16.92 1.20 -8.85
C THR A 326 15.58 1.94 -8.87
N LEU A 327 14.54 1.30 -9.40
CA LEU A 327 13.18 1.87 -9.41
C LEU A 327 12.63 2.07 -7.99
N ILE A 328 12.82 1.12 -7.07
CA ILE A 328 12.39 1.27 -5.67
C ILE A 328 13.07 2.47 -5.03
N ILE A 329 14.38 2.65 -5.22
CA ILE A 329 15.10 3.81 -4.69
C ILE A 329 14.59 5.10 -5.33
N ALA A 330 14.46 5.15 -6.65
CA ALA A 330 13.96 6.33 -7.36
C ALA A 330 12.56 6.72 -6.89
N PHE A 331 11.64 5.77 -6.79
CA PHE A 331 10.29 6.03 -6.27
C PHE A 331 10.26 6.36 -4.78
N SER A 332 11.19 5.85 -3.97
CA SER A 332 11.31 6.24 -2.57
C SER A 332 11.66 7.72 -2.44
N TYR A 333 12.61 8.22 -3.22
CA TYR A 333 12.92 9.64 -3.26
C TYR A 333 11.78 10.47 -3.81
N PHE A 334 11.19 10.04 -4.92
CA PHE A 334 10.06 10.71 -5.55
C PHE A 334 8.87 10.85 -4.59
N TYR A 335 8.46 9.75 -3.96
CA TYR A 335 7.31 9.77 -3.05
C TYR A 335 7.58 10.55 -1.76
N THR A 336 8.79 10.47 -1.23
CA THR A 336 9.19 11.23 -0.05
C THR A 336 9.17 12.73 -0.33
N SER A 337 9.60 13.18 -1.51
CA SER A 337 9.55 14.60 -1.90
C SER A 337 8.12 15.14 -2.04
N LEU A 338 7.16 14.28 -2.43
CA LEU A 338 5.74 14.66 -2.52
C LEU A 338 5.04 14.73 -1.16
N THR A 339 5.46 13.87 -0.21
CA THR A 339 4.78 13.73 1.09
C THR A 339 5.32 14.66 2.17
N LEU A 340 6.59 14.98 2.12
CA LEU A 340 7.31 15.75 3.12
C LEU A 340 8.07 16.91 2.44
N ASP A 341 7.53 18.12 2.52
CA ASP A 341 8.23 19.32 2.08
C ASP A 341 9.01 19.93 3.27
N PRO A 342 10.35 19.90 3.25
CA PRO A 342 11.16 20.45 4.34
C PRO A 342 10.97 21.95 4.54
N VAL A 343 10.61 22.69 3.48
CA VAL A 343 10.39 24.14 3.53
C VAL A 343 9.10 24.46 4.28
N ASP A 344 8.03 23.72 3.97
CA ASP A 344 6.75 23.87 4.66
C ASP A 344 6.86 23.49 6.14
N ILE A 345 7.56 22.40 6.46
CA ILE A 345 7.81 21.98 7.84
C ILE A 345 8.59 23.06 8.59
N ALA A 346 9.67 23.61 8.02
CA ALA A 346 10.48 24.64 8.64
C ALA A 346 9.68 25.95 8.86
N THR A 347 8.80 26.30 7.90
CA THR A 347 7.92 27.46 8.00
C THR A 347 6.88 27.28 9.11
N ASN A 348 6.28 26.11 9.22
CA ASN A 348 5.31 25.77 10.27
C ASN A 348 5.97 25.77 11.66
N LEU A 349 7.19 25.21 11.80
CA LEU A 349 7.96 25.25 13.05
C LEU A 349 8.24 26.71 13.46
N LYS A 350 8.67 27.56 12.50
CA LYS A 350 8.90 28.98 12.74
C LYS A 350 7.64 29.70 13.20
N ARG A 351 6.49 29.47 12.54
CA ARG A 351 5.20 30.07 12.91
C ARG A 351 4.74 29.64 14.30
N SER A 352 5.00 28.39 14.68
CA SER A 352 4.66 27.84 16.00
C SER A 352 5.63 28.26 17.11
N GLY A 353 6.68 29.03 16.81
CA GLY A 353 7.70 29.43 17.79
C GLY A 353 8.53 28.25 18.30
N VAL A 354 8.69 27.21 17.48
CA VAL A 354 9.48 26.01 17.80
C VAL A 354 10.77 26.01 16.97
N ALA A 355 11.88 25.69 17.59
CA ALA A 355 13.20 25.66 16.96
C ALA A 355 13.90 24.32 17.20
N ILE A 356 14.79 23.93 16.29
CA ILE A 356 15.70 22.81 16.46
C ILE A 356 16.96 23.36 17.19
N PRO A 357 17.40 22.77 18.29
CA PRO A 357 18.60 23.19 18.99
C PRO A 357 19.81 23.23 18.06
N GLY A 358 20.53 24.36 18.05
CA GLY A 358 21.73 24.56 17.22
C GLY A 358 21.49 24.91 15.77
N VAL A 359 20.23 25.04 15.32
CA VAL A 359 19.89 25.38 13.93
C VAL A 359 19.04 26.67 13.91
N ARG A 360 19.42 27.62 13.07
CA ARG A 360 18.64 28.90 12.93
C ARG A 360 17.26 28.61 12.32
N PRO A 361 16.17 29.18 12.88
CA PRO A 361 14.83 29.02 12.29
C PRO A 361 14.76 29.63 10.88
N GLY A 362 14.10 28.89 9.95
CA GLY A 362 13.93 29.31 8.56
C GLY A 362 14.69 28.43 7.57
N SER A 363 15.43 29.02 6.63
CA SER A 363 16.11 28.29 5.55
C SER A 363 17.15 27.28 6.05
N ALA A 364 17.87 27.59 7.12
CA ALA A 364 18.83 26.65 7.74
C ALA A 364 18.13 25.42 8.31
N THR A 365 16.94 25.58 8.91
CA THR A 365 16.12 24.45 9.38
C THR A 365 15.62 23.62 8.22
N ALA A 366 15.19 24.24 7.11
CA ALA A 366 14.77 23.54 5.91
C ALA A 366 15.93 22.71 5.30
N ALA A 367 17.12 23.29 5.19
CA ALA A 367 18.30 22.61 4.70
C ALA A 367 18.71 21.42 5.60
N TYR A 368 18.67 21.59 6.92
CA TYR A 368 18.93 20.52 7.87
C TYR A 368 17.94 19.37 7.73
N LEU A 369 16.63 19.67 7.67
CA LEU A 369 15.57 18.68 7.49
C LEU A 369 15.71 17.94 6.17
N SER A 370 16.00 18.66 5.07
CA SER A 370 16.25 18.07 3.75
C SER A 370 17.41 17.07 3.79
N ASN A 371 18.54 17.43 4.40
CA ASN A 371 19.67 16.50 4.53
C ASN A 371 19.32 15.26 5.34
N VAL A 372 18.63 15.42 6.47
CA VAL A 372 18.19 14.27 7.29
C VAL A 372 17.21 13.39 6.52
N GLN A 373 16.25 14.00 5.82
CA GLN A 373 15.26 13.29 5.02
C GLN A 373 15.92 12.50 3.90
N ASN A 374 16.87 13.08 3.17
CA ASN A 374 17.60 12.40 2.10
C ASN A 374 18.38 11.19 2.62
N GLN A 375 19.06 11.31 3.78
CA GLN A 375 19.75 10.18 4.41
C GLN A 375 18.80 9.07 4.83
N LEU A 376 17.65 9.41 5.43
CA LEU A 376 16.64 8.44 5.85
C LEU A 376 16.00 7.75 4.63
N THR A 377 15.70 8.50 3.58
CA THR A 377 15.13 7.97 2.33
C THR A 377 16.08 7.01 1.64
N LEU A 378 17.38 7.35 1.59
CA LEU A 378 18.40 6.44 1.03
C LEU A 378 18.45 5.12 1.80
N LEU A 379 18.56 5.19 3.12
CA LEU A 379 18.61 3.99 3.97
C LEU A 379 17.32 3.16 3.86
N GLY A 380 16.16 3.81 3.91
CA GLY A 380 14.86 3.17 3.74
C GLY A 380 14.72 2.52 2.36
N GLY A 381 15.09 3.24 1.28
CA GLY A 381 15.04 2.74 -0.09
C GLY A 381 15.99 1.56 -0.34
N LEU A 382 17.22 1.62 0.16
CA LEU A 382 18.18 0.50 0.10
C LEU A 382 17.64 -0.74 0.81
N PHE A 383 17.07 -0.55 1.99
CA PHE A 383 16.47 -1.65 2.75
C PHE A 383 15.25 -2.25 2.03
N LEU A 384 14.33 -1.40 1.55
CA LEU A 384 13.16 -1.85 0.78
C LEU A 384 13.56 -2.62 -0.47
N GLY A 385 14.58 -2.14 -1.20
CA GLY A 385 15.13 -2.82 -2.37
C GLY A 385 15.75 -4.18 -2.01
N ALA A 386 16.53 -4.25 -0.94
CA ALA A 386 17.10 -5.51 -0.46
C ALA A 386 16.02 -6.52 -0.07
N VAL A 387 15.02 -6.09 0.70
CA VAL A 387 13.88 -6.92 1.12
C VAL A 387 13.07 -7.42 -0.07
N ALA A 388 12.94 -6.61 -1.12
CA ALA A 388 12.21 -6.99 -2.34
C ALA A 388 12.94 -8.04 -3.19
N ILE A 389 14.28 -8.10 -3.12
CA ILE A 389 15.10 -8.97 -3.97
C ILE A 389 15.55 -10.24 -3.26
N ILE A 390 15.93 -10.17 -1.98
CA ILE A 390 16.52 -11.30 -1.26
C ILE A 390 15.67 -12.57 -1.30
N PRO A 391 14.36 -12.55 -0.98
CA PRO A 391 13.56 -13.76 -1.03
C PRO A 391 13.45 -14.36 -2.44
N SER A 392 13.32 -13.53 -3.46
CA SER A 392 13.25 -13.98 -4.86
C SER A 392 14.59 -14.59 -5.33
N ALA A 393 15.72 -14.03 -4.90
CA ALA A 393 17.04 -14.57 -5.18
C ALA A 393 17.26 -15.93 -4.51
N VAL A 394 16.80 -16.09 -3.27
CA VAL A 394 16.86 -17.36 -2.52
C VAL A 394 15.96 -18.41 -3.15
N GLU A 395 14.74 -18.03 -3.56
CA GLU A 395 13.81 -18.93 -4.31
C GLU A 395 14.45 -19.46 -5.59
N GLY A 396 15.09 -18.58 -6.36
CA GLY A 396 15.82 -18.95 -7.59
C GLY A 396 17.01 -19.88 -7.32
N ALA A 397 17.77 -19.66 -6.25
CA ALA A 397 18.93 -20.46 -5.89
C ALA A 397 18.56 -21.88 -5.41
N ILE A 398 17.45 -22.00 -4.68
CA ILE A 398 16.98 -23.28 -4.11
C ILE A 398 16.14 -24.07 -5.12
N GLN A 399 15.70 -23.45 -6.21
CA GLN A 399 14.81 -24.02 -7.23
C GLN A 399 13.47 -24.57 -6.67
N VAL A 400 13.08 -24.11 -5.51
CA VAL A 400 11.80 -24.45 -4.86
C VAL A 400 10.85 -23.29 -5.02
N LYS A 401 9.81 -23.47 -5.83
CA LYS A 401 8.72 -22.50 -5.99
C LYS A 401 7.72 -22.64 -4.84
N THR A 402 8.14 -22.18 -3.67
CA THR A 402 7.30 -22.16 -2.48
C THR A 402 6.46 -20.89 -2.50
N PHE A 403 5.23 -20.95 -2.01
CA PHE A 403 4.32 -19.79 -2.05
C PHE A 403 4.07 -19.23 -3.46
N GLN A 404 3.90 -20.12 -4.45
CA GLN A 404 3.68 -19.78 -5.86
C GLN A 404 3.00 -18.41 -6.03
N GLY A 405 3.82 -17.37 -6.38
CA GLY A 405 3.37 -16.02 -6.65
C GLY A 405 3.27 -15.07 -5.46
N ILE A 406 3.39 -15.51 -4.19
CA ILE A 406 3.55 -14.61 -3.05
C ILE A 406 5.04 -14.29 -2.94
N GLY A 407 5.51 -13.45 -3.86
CA GLY A 407 6.88 -12.97 -3.84
C GLY A 407 7.15 -12.01 -2.69
N ALA A 408 8.40 -11.61 -2.54
CA ALA A 408 8.87 -10.64 -1.54
C ALA A 408 8.04 -9.34 -1.52
N THR A 409 7.60 -8.88 -2.70
CA THR A 409 6.76 -7.68 -2.85
C THR A 409 5.41 -7.83 -2.17
N SER A 410 4.75 -8.99 -2.29
CA SER A 410 3.48 -9.26 -1.64
C SER A 410 3.60 -9.30 -0.11
N LEU A 411 4.68 -9.91 0.42
CA LEU A 411 4.98 -9.91 1.85
C LEU A 411 5.19 -8.49 2.38
N LEU A 412 5.92 -7.68 1.65
CA LEU A 412 6.23 -6.31 2.04
C LEU A 412 4.96 -5.45 2.08
N ILE A 413 4.10 -5.60 1.07
CA ILE A 413 2.79 -4.94 1.04
C ILE A 413 1.94 -5.42 2.21
N LEU A 414 1.90 -6.72 2.46
CA LEU A 414 1.11 -7.32 3.53
C LEU A 414 1.53 -6.79 4.91
N VAL A 415 2.82 -6.81 5.23
CA VAL A 415 3.32 -6.34 6.53
C VAL A 415 3.22 -4.82 6.66
N GLY A 416 3.60 -4.08 5.60
CA GLY A 416 3.58 -2.61 5.61
C GLY A 416 2.17 -2.04 5.75
N VAL A 417 1.19 -2.57 5.01
CA VAL A 417 -0.22 -2.13 5.11
C VAL A 417 -0.81 -2.49 6.48
N ALA A 418 -0.48 -3.68 7.02
CA ALA A 418 -0.94 -4.07 8.35
C ALA A 418 -0.42 -3.10 9.43
N ILE A 419 0.89 -2.77 9.40
CA ILE A 419 1.49 -1.81 10.35
C ILE A 419 0.88 -0.42 10.18
N GLN A 420 0.74 0.05 8.93
CA GLN A 420 0.19 1.38 8.64
C GLN A 420 -1.26 1.50 9.14
N THR A 421 -2.08 0.48 8.91
CA THR A 421 -3.47 0.43 9.39
C THR A 421 -3.53 0.35 10.91
N ALA A 422 -2.69 -0.47 11.55
CA ALA A 422 -2.60 -0.55 13.00
C ALA A 422 -2.21 0.80 13.64
N LYS A 423 -1.23 1.51 13.06
CA LYS A 423 -0.85 2.86 13.52
C LYS A 423 -1.98 3.87 13.38
N GLN A 424 -2.77 3.79 12.32
CA GLN A 424 -3.92 4.67 12.13
C GLN A 424 -5.01 4.40 13.18
N VAL A 425 -5.28 3.14 13.49
CA VAL A 425 -6.19 2.78 14.60
C VAL A 425 -5.66 3.28 15.94
N GLN A 426 -4.37 3.11 16.22
CA GLN A 426 -3.74 3.64 17.45
C GLN A 426 -3.90 5.15 17.56
N THR A 427 -3.63 5.88 16.48
CA THR A 427 -3.78 7.35 16.45
C THR A 427 -5.24 7.75 16.73
N TYR A 428 -6.19 7.06 16.14
CA TYR A 428 -7.61 7.32 16.39
C TYR A 428 -8.02 7.05 17.85
N VAL A 429 -7.53 5.96 18.44
CA VAL A 429 -7.76 5.65 19.87
C VAL A 429 -7.15 6.72 20.78
N ILE A 430 -5.97 7.24 20.42
CA ILE A 430 -5.31 8.31 21.16
C ILE A 430 -6.12 9.61 21.06
N SER A 431 -6.65 9.97 19.88
CA SER A 431 -7.48 11.19 19.72
C SER A 431 -8.74 11.12 20.55
N LEU A 432 -9.44 9.98 20.57
CA LEU A 432 -10.61 9.78 21.42
C LEU A 432 -10.31 9.93 22.92
N ARG A 433 -9.11 9.54 23.34
CA ARG A 433 -8.68 9.72 24.75
C ARG A 433 -8.53 11.20 25.08
N TYR A 434 -7.90 11.98 24.20
CA TYR A 434 -7.73 13.43 24.42
C TYR A 434 -9.06 14.19 24.38
N GLU A 435 -9.98 13.81 23.51
CA GLU A 435 -11.34 14.38 23.46
C GLU A 435 -12.07 14.14 24.79
N GLY A 436 -12.06 12.90 25.29
CA GLY A 436 -12.68 12.57 26.58
C GLY A 436 -12.02 13.25 27.78
N GLU A 437 -10.69 13.45 27.77
CA GLU A 437 -9.99 14.22 28.82
C GLU A 437 -10.34 15.72 28.75
N ALA A 438 -10.47 16.27 27.54
CA ALA A 438 -10.85 17.68 27.35
C ALA A 438 -12.30 17.95 27.79
N GLU A 439 -13.23 17.06 27.46
CA GLU A 439 -14.61 17.11 27.94
C GLU A 439 -14.69 17.00 29.47
N ALA A 440 -14.00 16.07 30.08
CA ALA A 440 -13.94 15.91 31.54
C ALA A 440 -13.36 17.18 32.24
N GLN A 441 -12.36 17.83 31.64
CA GLN A 441 -11.81 19.10 32.15
C GLN A 441 -12.77 20.26 31.96
N ALA A 442 -13.54 20.32 30.87
CA ALA A 442 -14.55 21.32 30.63
C ALA A 442 -15.68 21.21 31.67
N PHE A 443 -16.17 20.00 31.93
CA PHE A 443 -17.19 19.74 32.98
C PHE A 443 -16.67 20.06 34.39
N SER A 444 -15.42 19.74 34.72
CA SER A 444 -14.83 20.09 36.01
C SER A 444 -14.72 21.61 36.25
N ARG A 445 -14.65 22.41 35.17
CA ARG A 445 -14.61 23.87 35.22
C ARG A 445 -16.01 24.51 35.29
N SER A 446 -17.02 23.85 34.71
CA SER A 446 -18.43 24.33 34.77
C SER A 446 -19.13 24.04 36.08
N GLY A 447 -18.58 23.19 36.95
CA GLY A 447 -19.20 22.81 38.22
C GLY A 447 -20.35 21.78 38.10
N ASP A 448 -20.63 21.30 36.88
CA ASP A 448 -21.66 20.31 36.60
C ASP A 448 -21.12 18.87 36.74
N THR A 449 -21.95 17.97 37.24
CA THR A 449 -21.60 16.55 37.29
C THR A 449 -21.69 15.92 35.90
N PRO A 450 -20.69 15.13 35.45
CA PRO A 450 -20.73 14.50 34.14
C PRO A 450 -21.88 13.52 34.02
N PRO A 451 -22.60 13.49 32.88
CA PRO A 451 -23.83 12.67 32.72
C PRO A 451 -23.61 11.14 32.59
N PHE A 452 -22.38 10.64 32.73
CA PHE A 452 -22.09 9.22 32.59
C PHE A 452 -21.07 8.69 33.61
N VAL A 453 -21.57 8.35 34.79
CA VAL A 453 -21.03 7.26 35.61
C VAL A 453 -22.23 6.37 35.94
N ALA A 454 -22.61 5.48 35.04
CA ALA A 454 -23.42 4.31 35.28
C ALA A 454 -22.91 3.19 34.40
#